data_793b4ffd83891f4473561d1460ca3c9c
#
_entry.id   793b4ffd83891f4473561d1460ca3c9c
#
_cell.length_a   1.000
_cell.length_b   1.000
_cell.length_c   1.000
_cell.angle_alpha   90.00
_cell.angle_beta   90.00
_cell.angle_gamma   90.00
#
_symmetry.space_group_name_H-M   'P 1'
#
loop_
_entity.id
_entity.type
_entity.pdbx_description
1 polymer ?
#
loop_
_entity_poly.entity_id
_entity_poly.type
_entity_poly.pdbx_seq_one_letter_code
_entity_poly.pdbx_strand_id
1 'polypeptide(L)'
;MEEDIWTYQDCKVFEGPGSTQEPFTYVFRVERGGNEAFRYTISADAASVKAHWPDVDPARLNDVDAMWGALSGLGFGRVRAKIDTGDLSSRTLKLMGATELEE
;
A
#
# COMPACT_ATOMS: atom_id res chain seq x y z
N MET A 1 -11.02 -3.22 11.85
CA MET A 1 -11.12 -2.05 10.96
C MET A 1 -11.78 -2.48 9.67
N GLU A 2 -12.61 -1.58 9.13
CA GLU A 2 -13.25 -1.84 7.85
C GLU A 2 -12.25 -1.66 6.73
N GLU A 3 -12.30 -2.56 5.76
CA GLU A 3 -11.50 -2.44 4.55
C GLU A 3 -12.24 -1.53 3.56
N ASP A 4 -11.53 -0.58 2.99
CA ASP A 4 -12.06 0.23 1.90
C ASP A 4 -12.13 -0.62 0.63
N ILE A 5 -13.23 -0.51 -0.09
CA ILE A 5 -13.43 -1.25 -1.33
C ILE A 5 -13.56 -0.27 -2.47
N TRP A 6 -12.77 -0.49 -3.51
CA TRP A 6 -12.92 0.24 -4.76
C TRP A 6 -12.80 -0.73 -5.92
N THR A 7 -13.26 -0.31 -7.09
CA THR A 7 -13.27 -1.14 -8.28
C THR A 7 -12.42 -0.48 -9.35
N TYR A 8 -11.60 -1.28 -10.01
CA TYR A 8 -10.83 -0.85 -11.16
C TYR A 8 -10.89 -1.94 -12.22
N GLN A 9 -11.45 -1.61 -13.38
CA GLN A 9 -11.75 -2.58 -14.44
C GLN A 9 -12.61 -3.72 -13.87
N ASP A 10 -12.18 -4.96 -13.99
CA ASP A 10 -12.90 -6.13 -13.50
C ASP A 10 -12.55 -6.51 -12.07
N CYS A 11 -11.70 -5.74 -11.42
CA CYS A 11 -11.13 -6.11 -10.14
C CYS A 11 -11.76 -5.31 -9.00
N LYS A 12 -12.01 -5.99 -7.88
CA LYS A 12 -12.37 -5.35 -6.62
C LYS A 12 -11.14 -5.31 -5.75
N VAL A 13 -10.83 -4.15 -5.21
CA VAL A 13 -9.66 -3.95 -4.36
C VAL A 13 -10.12 -3.64 -2.95
N PHE A 14 -9.69 -4.49 -2.01
CA PHE A 14 -9.91 -4.30 -0.59
C PHE A 14 -8.61 -3.79 0.01
N GLU A 15 -8.64 -2.65 0.69
CA GLU A 15 -7.43 -2.09 1.27
C GLU A 15 -7.64 -1.71 2.71
N GLY A 16 -6.58 -1.82 3.51
CA GLY A 16 -6.61 -1.44 4.91
C GLY A 16 -5.27 -1.61 5.59
N PRO A 17 -5.11 -0.97 6.77
CA PRO A 17 -3.89 -1.12 7.54
C PRO A 17 -3.72 -2.57 8.01
N GLY A 18 -2.50 -3.08 7.87
CA GLY A 18 -2.18 -4.44 8.29
C GLY A 18 -1.57 -4.52 9.68
N SER A 19 -0.73 -3.56 10.06
CA SER A 19 -0.06 -3.56 11.36
C SER A 19 -0.04 -2.17 11.97
N THR A 20 -0.26 -2.11 13.28
CA THR A 20 -0.19 -0.86 14.05
C THR A 20 1.19 -0.63 14.68
N GLN A 21 2.09 -1.60 14.55
CA GLN A 21 3.46 -1.54 15.07
C GLN A 21 4.45 -1.56 13.93
N GLU A 22 5.64 -1.03 14.15
CA GLU A 22 6.69 -1.04 13.13
C GLU A 22 7.23 -2.47 12.91
N PRO A 23 7.43 -2.85 11.65
CA PRO A 23 7.13 -2.07 10.46
C PRO A 23 5.64 -1.96 10.20
N PHE A 24 5.18 -0.76 9.88
CA PHE A 24 3.78 -0.55 9.50
C PHE A 24 3.52 -1.22 8.17
N THR A 25 2.37 -1.86 8.04
CA THR A 25 1.97 -2.49 6.78
C THR A 25 0.62 -1.95 6.32
N TYR A 26 0.47 -1.87 5.01
CA TYR A 26 -0.80 -1.54 4.38
C TYR A 26 -1.06 -2.57 3.30
N VAL A 27 -2.22 -3.22 3.34
CA VAL A 27 -2.48 -4.40 2.52
C VAL A 27 -3.58 -4.10 1.50
N PHE A 28 -3.30 -4.49 0.26
CA PHE A 28 -4.27 -4.47 -0.83
C PHE A 28 -4.56 -5.91 -1.23
N ARG A 29 -5.81 -6.32 -1.09
CA ARG A 29 -6.26 -7.63 -1.55
C ARG A 29 -7.14 -7.42 -2.77
N VAL A 30 -6.73 -7.97 -3.90
CA VAL A 30 -7.42 -7.78 -5.17
C VAL A 30 -8.17 -9.04 -5.53
N GLU A 31 -9.45 -8.91 -5.84
CA GLU A 31 -10.31 -10.00 -6.28
C GLU A 31 -10.74 -9.77 -7.72
N ARG A 32 -10.80 -10.86 -8.46
CA ARG A 32 -11.29 -10.87 -9.83
C ARG A 32 -12.19 -12.08 -10.04
N GLY A 33 -13.41 -11.84 -10.52
CA GLY A 33 -14.36 -12.93 -10.74
C GLY A 33 -14.77 -13.67 -9.47
N GLY A 34 -14.74 -13.00 -8.31
CA GLY A 34 -15.08 -13.59 -7.04
C GLY A 34 -13.97 -14.37 -6.35
N ASN A 35 -12.78 -14.41 -6.96
CA ASN A 35 -11.62 -15.10 -6.40
C ASN A 35 -10.48 -14.12 -6.16
N GLU A 36 -9.65 -14.39 -5.14
CA GLU A 36 -8.47 -13.59 -4.88
C GLU A 36 -7.48 -13.74 -6.04
N ALA A 37 -7.13 -12.62 -6.66
CA ALA A 37 -6.20 -12.59 -7.77
C ALA A 37 -4.77 -12.39 -7.28
N PHE A 38 -4.53 -11.38 -6.42
CA PHE A 38 -3.22 -11.16 -5.84
C PHE A 38 -3.34 -10.29 -4.58
N ARG A 39 -2.25 -10.21 -3.82
CA ARG A 39 -2.08 -9.30 -2.70
C ARG A 39 -0.89 -8.40 -2.92
N TYR A 40 -1.03 -7.14 -2.56
CA TYR A 40 0.06 -6.19 -2.58
C TYR A 40 0.20 -5.60 -1.18
N THR A 41 1.35 -5.80 -0.57
CA THR A 41 1.61 -5.33 0.78
C THR A 41 2.70 -4.27 0.75
N ILE A 42 2.48 -3.16 1.42
CA ILE A 42 3.52 -2.14 1.60
C ILE A 42 3.98 -2.21 3.04
N SER A 43 5.28 -2.31 3.24
CA SER A 43 5.90 -2.36 4.56
C SER A 43 6.86 -1.18 4.70
N ALA A 44 6.73 -0.42 5.77
CA ALA A 44 7.57 0.75 6.02
C ALA A 44 7.64 1.06 7.50
N ASP A 45 8.77 1.61 7.95
CA ASP A 45 8.84 2.25 9.25
C ASP A 45 8.64 3.77 9.11
N ALA A 46 8.50 4.47 10.22
CA ALA A 46 8.27 5.91 10.21
C ALA A 46 9.41 6.67 9.55
N ALA A 47 10.66 6.24 9.77
CA ALA A 47 11.83 6.87 9.19
C ALA A 47 11.85 6.72 7.66
N SER A 48 11.44 5.56 7.15
CA SER A 48 11.35 5.30 5.71
C SER A 48 10.25 6.13 5.04
N VAL A 49 9.10 6.26 5.69
CA VAL A 49 8.01 7.12 5.19
C VAL A 49 8.51 8.57 5.09
N LYS A 50 9.17 9.05 6.14
CA LYS A 50 9.71 10.40 6.17
C LYS A 50 10.76 10.63 5.07
N ALA A 51 11.65 9.66 4.87
CA ALA A 51 12.71 9.76 3.86
C ALA A 51 12.14 9.70 2.43
N HIS A 52 11.11 8.89 2.22
CA HIS A 52 10.50 8.74 0.90
C HIS A 52 9.68 9.98 0.50
N TRP A 53 9.07 10.65 1.47
CA TRP A 53 8.31 11.88 1.24
C TRP A 53 8.89 13.04 2.04
N PRO A 54 10.06 13.57 1.65
CA PRO A 54 10.73 14.61 2.43
C PRO A 54 9.99 15.94 2.47
N ASP A 55 9.11 16.19 1.50
CA ASP A 55 8.34 17.42 1.41
C ASP A 55 7.06 17.41 2.23
N VAL A 56 6.73 16.27 2.84
CA VAL A 56 5.55 16.17 3.68
C VAL A 56 5.80 16.85 5.02
N ASP A 57 4.81 17.60 5.51
CA ASP A 57 4.87 18.26 6.82
C ASP A 57 5.19 17.21 7.91
N PRO A 58 6.30 17.41 8.67
CA PRO A 58 6.67 16.46 9.73
C PRO A 58 5.59 16.25 10.77
N ALA A 59 4.76 17.26 11.03
CA ALA A 59 3.65 17.13 11.98
C ALA A 59 2.62 16.10 11.52
N ARG A 60 2.44 15.92 10.20
CA ARG A 60 1.53 14.93 9.64
C ARG A 60 2.09 13.51 9.77
N LEU A 61 3.40 13.36 9.72
CA LEU A 61 4.06 12.05 9.82
C LEU A 61 4.09 11.50 11.24
N ASN A 62 3.75 12.31 12.24
CA ASN A 62 3.56 11.83 13.61
C ASN A 62 2.18 11.18 13.81
N ASP A 63 1.30 11.32 12.84
CA ASP A 63 -0.02 10.71 12.84
C ASP A 63 0.04 9.40 12.04
N VAL A 64 -0.30 8.29 12.71
CA VAL A 64 -0.31 6.97 12.07
C VAL A 64 -1.31 6.94 10.91
N ASP A 65 -2.45 7.61 11.04
CA ASP A 65 -3.44 7.67 9.97
C ASP A 65 -2.89 8.38 8.74
N ALA A 66 -2.08 9.43 8.92
CA ALA A 66 -1.44 10.13 7.82
C ALA A 66 -0.41 9.25 7.12
N MET A 67 0.36 8.45 7.88
CA MET A 67 1.29 7.48 7.30
C MET A 67 0.54 6.42 6.48
N TRP A 68 -0.53 5.87 7.01
CA TRP A 68 -1.35 4.90 6.27
C TRP A 68 -1.96 5.53 5.03
N GLY A 69 -2.37 6.78 5.10
CA GLY A 69 -2.86 7.52 3.93
C GLY A 69 -1.81 7.63 2.83
N ALA A 70 -0.56 7.91 3.20
CA ALA A 70 0.56 7.95 2.24
C ALA A 70 0.80 6.58 1.61
N LEU A 71 0.81 5.51 2.43
CA LEU A 71 0.99 4.14 1.93
C LEU A 71 -0.17 3.71 1.03
N SER A 72 -1.39 4.10 1.39
CA SER A 72 -2.58 3.84 0.56
C SER A 72 -2.45 4.49 -0.82
N GLY A 73 -2.04 5.76 -0.87
CA GLY A 73 -1.87 6.47 -2.12
C GLY A 73 -0.80 5.84 -3.02
N LEU A 74 0.33 5.45 -2.42
CA LEU A 74 1.39 4.77 -3.16
C LEU A 74 0.91 3.43 -3.70
N GLY A 75 0.27 2.62 -2.85
CA GLY A 75 -0.22 1.30 -3.24
C GLY A 75 -1.32 1.36 -4.28
N PHE A 76 -2.20 2.37 -4.20
CA PHE A 76 -3.26 2.57 -5.19
C PHE A 76 -2.68 2.66 -6.60
N GLY A 77 -1.65 3.49 -6.79
CA GLY A 77 -0.99 3.61 -8.08
C GLY A 77 -0.31 2.32 -8.53
N ARG A 78 0.35 1.64 -7.60
CA ARG A 78 1.04 0.37 -7.91
C ARG A 78 0.07 -0.74 -8.27
N VAL A 79 -1.02 -0.86 -7.52
CA VAL A 79 -2.05 -1.88 -7.79
C VAL A 79 -2.72 -1.64 -9.13
N ARG A 80 -3.04 -0.38 -9.45
CA ARG A 80 -3.61 -0.05 -10.75
C ARG A 80 -2.66 -0.43 -11.89
N ALA A 81 -1.39 -0.13 -11.74
CA ALA A 81 -0.38 -0.47 -12.74
C ALA A 81 -0.30 -1.99 -12.96
N LYS A 82 -0.37 -2.78 -11.88
CA LYS A 82 -0.38 -4.24 -11.99
C LYS A 82 -1.60 -4.74 -12.76
N ILE A 83 -2.77 -4.20 -12.45
CA ILE A 83 -4.01 -4.58 -13.15
C ILE A 83 -3.90 -4.21 -14.63
N ASP A 84 -3.39 -3.02 -14.94
CA ASP A 84 -3.23 -2.55 -16.32
C ASP A 84 -2.29 -3.46 -17.13
N THR A 85 -1.23 -3.95 -16.50
CA THR A 85 -0.25 -4.83 -17.17
C THR A 85 -0.67 -6.29 -17.18
N GLY A 86 -1.72 -6.66 -16.42
CA GLY A 86 -2.16 -8.04 -16.30
C GLY A 86 -1.30 -8.89 -15.36
N ASP A 87 -0.40 -8.27 -14.60
CA ASP A 87 0.44 -8.98 -13.64
C ASP A 87 -0.34 -9.22 -12.34
N LEU A 88 -0.86 -10.43 -12.17
CA LEU A 88 -1.65 -10.81 -11.01
C LEU A 88 -0.83 -11.53 -9.93
N SER A 89 0.48 -11.36 -9.92
CA SER A 89 1.36 -11.94 -8.90
C SER A 89 1.34 -11.09 -7.63
N SER A 90 1.35 -11.75 -6.48
CA SER A 90 1.46 -11.07 -5.19
C SER A 90 2.85 -10.46 -5.02
N ARG A 91 2.90 -9.30 -4.38
CA ARG A 91 4.14 -8.55 -4.16
C ARG A 91 4.17 -7.94 -2.78
N THR A 92 5.36 -7.70 -2.28
CA THR A 92 5.59 -6.88 -1.09
C THR A 92 6.54 -5.75 -1.46
N LEU A 93 6.11 -4.52 -1.24
CA LEU A 93 6.94 -3.33 -1.41
C LEU A 93 7.47 -2.91 -0.05
N LYS A 94 8.78 -2.90 0.09
CA LYS A 94 9.44 -2.44 1.31
C LYS A 94 10.05 -1.07 1.07
N LEU A 95 9.71 -0.12 1.93
CA LEU A 95 10.36 1.18 1.94
C LEU A 95 11.52 1.12 2.93
N MET A 96 12.73 1.32 2.43
CA MET A 96 13.96 1.34 3.23
C MET A 96 14.66 2.67 2.98
N GLY A 97 14.42 3.62 3.89
CA GLY A 97 14.82 4.99 3.65
C GLY A 97 14.07 5.55 2.46
N ALA A 98 14.77 6.18 1.52
CA ALA A 98 14.19 6.69 0.28
C ALA A 98 14.11 5.64 -0.83
N THR A 99 14.54 4.40 -0.55
CA THR A 99 14.62 3.33 -1.54
C THR A 99 13.40 2.42 -1.46
N GLU A 100 12.90 2.00 -2.61
CA GLU A 100 11.83 1.01 -2.70
C GLU A 100 12.40 -0.34 -3.14
N LEU A 101 12.03 -1.40 -2.43
CA LEU A 101 12.40 -2.77 -2.78
C LEU A 101 11.13 -3.59 -2.97
N GLU A 102 10.94 -4.14 -4.15
CA GLU A 102 9.78 -4.96 -4.47
C GLU A 102 10.18 -6.42 -4.65
N GLU A 103 9.47 -7.30 -3.94
CA GLU A 103 9.65 -8.74 -4.07
C GLU A 103 8.79 -9.34 -5.17
#